data_dc592bd82eef6587cd8449cf3b155c7c
#
_entry.id   dc592bd82eef6587cd8449cf3b155c7c
#
_cell.length_a   1.000
_cell.length_b   1.000
_cell.length_c   1.000
_cell.angle_alpha   90.00
_cell.angle_beta   90.00
_cell.angle_gamma   90.00
#
_symmetry.space_group_name_H-M   'P 1'
#
loop_
_entity.id
_entity.type
_entity.pdbx_description
1 polymer ?
#
loop_
_entity_poly.entity_id
_entity_poly.type
_entity_poly.pdbx_seq_one_letter_code
_entity_poly.pdbx_strand_id
1 'polypeptide(L)'
;MTWQDILDLLEQGEGQSVEFEKNIPSEDDIAREIVAFSNADGGKIIYGIDDKNKHLVGIDLNVNFEEKIKNIGKKRCSPSVDPQVEVIDKAGKTLVIINVPEGDDKPYRSDEICYVRDSKISRPAKENEVQELTNPWSGKGLNRRQIRAMQMISEHGSISNREYREAFNVSHKTAHIELTMMADMNLVLTEGAGRSTCYTLPQQPEE
;
A
#
# COMPACT_ATOMS: atom_id res chain seq x y z
N MET A 1 7.41 16.26 -10.86
CA MET A 1 6.38 15.90 -11.88
C MET A 1 6.31 16.97 -12.96
N THR A 2 6.11 16.61 -14.23
CA THR A 2 5.94 17.57 -15.32
C THR A 2 4.48 17.94 -15.52
N TRP A 3 4.23 19.05 -16.24
CA TRP A 3 2.86 19.42 -16.59
C TRP A 3 2.15 18.38 -17.47
N GLN A 4 2.90 17.73 -18.38
CA GLN A 4 2.35 16.68 -19.23
C GLN A 4 1.90 15.48 -18.40
N ASP A 5 2.68 15.09 -17.38
CA ASP A 5 2.28 14.00 -16.48
C ASP A 5 0.94 14.27 -15.78
N ILE A 6 0.67 15.54 -15.42
CA ILE A 6 -0.62 15.92 -14.80
C ILE A 6 -1.77 15.79 -15.79
N LEU A 7 -1.57 16.21 -17.04
CA LEU A 7 -2.60 16.10 -18.08
C LEU A 7 -2.91 14.63 -18.38
N ASP A 8 -1.88 13.78 -18.44
CA ASP A 8 -2.03 12.36 -18.67
C ASP A 8 -2.78 11.67 -17.51
N LEU A 9 -2.48 12.06 -16.26
CA LEU A 9 -3.21 11.57 -15.08
C LEU A 9 -4.67 12.05 -15.09
N LEU A 10 -4.92 13.31 -15.47
CA LEU A 10 -6.27 13.85 -15.55
C LEU A 10 -7.10 13.15 -16.63
N GLU A 11 -6.48 12.74 -17.75
CA GLU A 11 -7.13 11.94 -18.78
C GLU A 11 -7.49 10.54 -18.27
N GLN A 12 -6.58 9.89 -17.53
CA GLN A 12 -6.80 8.60 -16.91
C GLN A 12 -7.87 8.64 -15.80
N GLY A 13 -7.97 9.76 -15.07
CA GLY A 13 -8.89 9.97 -13.96
C GLY A 13 -8.41 9.38 -12.64
N GLU A 14 -9.25 9.53 -11.60
CA GLU A 14 -9.01 8.98 -10.28
C GLU A 14 -8.97 7.45 -10.27
N GLY A 15 -8.19 6.89 -9.34
CA GLY A 15 -8.02 5.45 -9.22
C GLY A 15 -7.30 5.04 -7.94
N GLN A 16 -6.76 3.84 -7.95
CA GLN A 16 -6.08 3.25 -6.80
C GLN A 16 -4.86 4.09 -6.34
N SER A 17 -4.19 4.78 -7.25
CA SER A 17 -2.95 5.52 -6.99
C SER A 17 -3.05 7.04 -7.16
N VAL A 18 -4.22 7.57 -7.53
CA VAL A 18 -4.41 9.01 -7.77
C VAL A 18 -5.76 9.48 -7.24
N GLU A 19 -5.73 10.62 -6.54
CA GLU A 19 -6.90 11.37 -6.09
C GLU A 19 -6.82 12.81 -6.56
N PHE A 20 -7.93 13.37 -7.04
CA PHE A 20 -8.03 14.77 -7.42
C PHE A 20 -8.99 15.50 -6.49
N GLU A 21 -8.58 16.68 -6.04
CA GLU A 21 -9.40 17.52 -5.18
C GLU A 21 -9.43 18.96 -5.69
N LYS A 22 -10.60 19.53 -5.74
CA LYS A 22 -10.79 20.91 -6.19
C LYS A 22 -10.20 21.93 -5.23
N ASN A 23 -10.34 21.67 -3.93
CA ASN A 23 -9.88 22.55 -2.84
C ASN A 23 -9.06 21.73 -1.84
N ILE A 24 -8.35 22.42 -0.96
CA ILE A 24 -7.67 21.77 0.16
C ILE A 24 -8.72 21.39 1.21
N PRO A 25 -8.89 20.12 1.54
CA PRO A 25 -9.87 19.65 2.53
C PRO A 25 -9.40 19.89 3.99
N SER A 26 -10.15 19.36 4.95
CA SER A 26 -9.75 19.37 6.36
C SER A 26 -8.48 18.54 6.63
N GLU A 27 -7.80 18.80 7.75
CA GLU A 27 -6.63 18.02 8.14
C GLU A 27 -6.97 16.55 8.39
N ASP A 28 -8.17 16.27 8.88
CA ASP A 28 -8.66 14.91 9.09
C ASP A 28 -8.85 14.16 7.76
N ASP A 29 -9.39 14.84 6.76
CA ASP A 29 -9.55 14.28 5.42
C ASP A 29 -8.18 14.03 4.76
N ILE A 30 -7.25 14.97 4.90
CA ILE A 30 -5.88 14.80 4.41
C ILE A 30 -5.19 13.60 5.09
N ALA A 31 -5.30 13.47 6.40
CA ALA A 31 -4.72 12.36 7.15
C ALA A 31 -5.33 11.01 6.73
N ARG A 32 -6.66 10.97 6.52
CA ARG A 32 -7.36 9.79 6.00
C ARG A 32 -6.81 9.34 4.65
N GLU A 33 -6.65 10.27 3.70
CA GLU A 33 -6.09 9.97 2.38
C GLU A 33 -4.64 9.49 2.48
N ILE A 34 -3.79 10.17 3.27
CA ILE A 34 -2.40 9.75 3.49
C ILE A 34 -2.35 8.31 4.01
N VAL A 35 -3.13 7.98 5.03
CA VAL A 35 -3.20 6.64 5.60
C VAL A 35 -3.67 5.61 4.57
N ALA A 36 -4.73 5.92 3.81
CA ALA A 36 -5.28 4.99 2.83
C ALA A 36 -4.27 4.69 1.71
N PHE A 37 -3.53 5.67 1.23
CA PHE A 37 -2.47 5.49 0.24
C PHE A 37 -1.27 4.72 0.83
N SER A 38 -0.86 5.01 2.07
CA SER A 38 0.24 4.28 2.71
C SER A 38 -0.10 2.81 2.97
N ASN A 39 -1.35 2.48 3.21
CA ASN A 39 -1.84 1.10 3.32
C ASN A 39 -1.98 0.39 1.96
N ALA A 40 -2.01 1.14 0.86
CA ALA A 40 -1.94 0.64 -0.51
C ALA A 40 -0.48 0.64 -1.02
N ASP A 41 -0.30 0.88 -2.31
CA ASP A 41 1.02 0.93 -2.99
C ASP A 41 1.55 2.39 -3.07
N GLY A 42 1.13 3.25 -2.14
CA GLY A 42 1.36 4.68 -2.23
C GLY A 42 0.49 5.37 -3.28
N GLY A 43 0.77 6.64 -3.56
CA GLY A 43 0.01 7.37 -4.58
C GLY A 43 0.18 8.88 -4.53
N LYS A 44 -0.73 9.57 -5.22
CA LYS A 44 -0.70 11.02 -5.37
C LYS A 44 -2.06 11.64 -5.06
N ILE A 45 -2.05 12.72 -4.27
CA ILE A 45 -3.22 13.56 -4.06
C ILE A 45 -2.92 14.90 -4.75
N ILE A 46 -3.78 15.34 -5.65
CA ILE A 46 -3.56 16.54 -6.45
C ILE A 46 -4.67 17.56 -6.18
N TYR A 47 -4.31 18.66 -5.56
CA TYR A 47 -5.22 19.77 -5.28
C TYR A 47 -5.24 20.80 -6.40
N GLY A 48 -6.41 21.38 -6.66
CA GLY A 48 -6.65 22.39 -7.67
C GLY A 48 -7.23 21.84 -8.98
N ILE A 49 -7.76 20.61 -8.96
CA ILE A 49 -8.37 19.93 -10.10
C ILE A 49 -9.83 19.59 -9.78
N ASP A 50 -10.73 19.96 -10.69
CA ASP A 50 -12.12 19.50 -10.71
C ASP A 50 -12.21 18.27 -11.63
N ASP A 51 -12.14 17.07 -11.05
CA ASP A 51 -12.14 15.80 -11.82
C ASP A 51 -13.44 15.62 -12.62
N LYS A 52 -14.60 16.05 -12.08
CA LYS A 52 -15.90 15.88 -12.76
C LYS A 52 -15.94 16.58 -14.11
N ASN A 53 -15.33 17.76 -14.19
CA ASN A 53 -15.32 18.58 -15.40
C ASN A 53 -13.99 18.51 -16.15
N LYS A 54 -13.04 17.71 -15.68
CA LYS A 54 -11.67 17.64 -16.21
C LYS A 54 -11.04 19.03 -16.30
N HIS A 55 -11.26 19.87 -15.29
CA HIS A 55 -10.90 21.29 -15.31
C HIS A 55 -9.88 21.64 -14.22
N LEU A 56 -8.85 22.37 -14.64
CA LEU A 56 -7.84 22.91 -13.73
C LEU A 56 -8.39 24.19 -13.09
N VAL A 57 -8.61 24.16 -11.79
CA VAL A 57 -9.13 25.28 -11.01
C VAL A 57 -7.99 26.12 -10.44
N GLY A 58 -6.97 25.45 -9.89
CA GLY A 58 -5.92 26.04 -9.08
C GLY A 58 -6.37 26.28 -7.64
N ILE A 59 -5.42 26.46 -6.74
CA ILE A 59 -5.65 26.78 -5.34
C ILE A 59 -4.82 27.97 -4.90
N ASP A 60 -5.29 28.67 -3.87
CA ASP A 60 -4.51 29.68 -3.15
C ASP A 60 -3.70 29.02 -2.04
N LEU A 61 -2.37 29.06 -2.17
CA LEU A 61 -1.45 28.45 -1.20
C LEU A 61 -1.12 29.41 -0.07
N ASN A 62 -1.23 28.94 1.17
CA ASN A 62 -0.63 29.57 2.33
C ASN A 62 0.87 29.26 2.41
N VAL A 63 1.65 30.17 2.98
CA VAL A 63 3.12 30.21 3.01
C VAL A 63 3.77 28.93 3.62
N ASN A 64 3.06 28.11 4.40
CA ASN A 64 3.60 26.95 5.11
C ASN A 64 2.88 25.63 4.80
N PHE A 65 2.35 25.47 3.58
CA PHE A 65 1.54 24.31 3.24
C PHE A 65 2.34 22.98 3.31
N GLU A 66 3.58 22.98 2.80
CA GLU A 66 4.44 21.78 2.85
C GLU A 66 4.70 21.33 4.31
N GLU A 67 5.04 22.28 5.19
CA GLU A 67 5.25 21.99 6.61
C GLU A 67 3.96 21.46 7.26
N LYS A 68 2.81 22.02 6.88
CA LYS A 68 1.50 21.54 7.35
C LYS A 68 1.27 20.08 6.96
N ILE A 69 1.52 19.68 5.73
CA ILE A 69 1.35 18.30 5.25
C ILE A 69 2.30 17.34 5.99
N LYS A 70 3.58 17.70 6.13
CA LYS A 70 4.53 16.91 6.91
C LYS A 70 4.10 16.75 8.38
N ASN A 71 3.58 17.82 8.99
CA ASN A 71 3.05 17.75 10.35
C ASN A 71 1.82 16.82 10.47
N ILE A 72 0.93 16.81 9.48
CA ILE A 72 -0.22 15.89 9.43
C ILE A 72 0.30 14.45 9.37
N GLY A 73 1.18 14.13 8.44
CA GLY A 73 1.75 12.78 8.33
C GLY A 73 2.47 12.31 9.61
N LYS A 74 3.16 13.24 10.29
CA LYS A 74 3.89 12.93 11.53
C LYS A 74 3.03 12.79 12.77
N LYS A 75 1.97 13.62 12.91
CA LYS A 75 1.21 13.74 14.16
C LYS A 75 -0.14 13.05 14.13
N ARG A 76 -0.73 12.87 12.93
CA ARG A 76 -2.06 12.31 12.76
C ARG A 76 -2.09 10.94 12.12
N CYS A 77 -0.94 10.46 11.62
CA CYS A 77 -0.79 9.11 11.10
C CYS A 77 0.02 8.25 12.08
N SER A 78 -0.42 7.03 12.30
CA SER A 78 0.27 6.04 13.15
C SER A 78 0.34 4.69 12.40
N PRO A 79 1.52 4.18 12.08
CA PRO A 79 2.84 4.84 12.14
C PRO A 79 2.90 6.18 11.39
N SER A 80 3.94 6.99 11.65
CA SER A 80 4.12 8.28 10.97
C SER A 80 4.43 8.09 9.49
N VAL A 81 3.94 9.00 8.65
CA VAL A 81 4.21 9.02 7.20
C VAL A 81 4.97 10.31 6.88
N ASP A 82 5.87 10.28 5.91
CA ASP A 82 6.58 11.45 5.39
C ASP A 82 6.19 11.75 3.93
N PRO A 83 5.04 12.40 3.69
CA PRO A 83 4.61 12.76 2.34
C PRO A 83 5.51 13.85 1.75
N GLN A 84 5.75 13.77 0.44
CA GLN A 84 6.51 14.80 -0.29
C GLN A 84 5.55 15.72 -1.02
N VAL A 85 5.77 17.02 -0.93
CA VAL A 85 4.92 18.04 -1.55
C VAL A 85 5.63 18.68 -2.74
N GLU A 86 4.97 18.72 -3.87
CA GLU A 86 5.40 19.45 -5.06
C GLU A 86 4.36 20.51 -5.42
N VAL A 87 4.82 21.68 -5.84
CA VAL A 87 3.96 22.78 -6.30
C VAL A 87 4.26 23.06 -7.78
N ILE A 88 3.21 23.18 -8.57
CA ILE A 88 3.32 23.50 -10.00
C ILE A 88 2.44 24.70 -10.31
N ASP A 89 3.08 25.78 -10.80
CA ASP A 89 2.38 26.96 -11.31
C ASP A 89 2.33 26.93 -12.83
N LYS A 90 1.12 27.00 -13.38
CA LYS A 90 0.90 27.03 -14.82
C LYS A 90 -0.30 27.89 -15.19
N ALA A 91 -0.07 28.83 -16.14
CA ALA A 91 -1.12 29.72 -16.65
C ALA A 91 -1.91 30.45 -15.55
N GLY A 92 -1.23 30.91 -14.50
CA GLY A 92 -1.85 31.60 -13.35
C GLY A 92 -2.65 30.69 -12.43
N LYS A 93 -2.49 29.37 -12.51
CA LYS A 93 -3.09 28.39 -11.62
C LYS A 93 -2.02 27.61 -10.89
N THR A 94 -2.17 27.51 -9.58
CA THR A 94 -1.28 26.72 -8.71
C THR A 94 -1.92 25.37 -8.41
N LEU A 95 -1.18 24.30 -8.69
CA LEU A 95 -1.54 22.93 -8.28
C LEU A 95 -0.57 22.46 -7.22
N VAL A 96 -1.06 21.68 -6.28
CA VAL A 96 -0.24 21.01 -5.27
C VAL A 96 -0.40 19.51 -5.39
N ILE A 97 0.73 18.82 -5.43
CA ILE A 97 0.81 17.37 -5.49
C ILE A 97 1.42 16.88 -4.18
N ILE A 98 0.69 16.02 -3.48
CA ILE A 98 1.21 15.28 -2.34
C ILE A 98 1.55 13.88 -2.82
N ASN A 99 2.83 13.53 -2.84
CA ASN A 99 3.29 12.18 -3.10
C ASN A 99 3.32 11.42 -1.77
N VAL A 100 2.46 10.44 -1.63
CA VAL A 100 2.37 9.58 -0.45
C VAL A 100 3.13 8.29 -0.73
N PRO A 101 4.15 7.93 0.07
CA PRO A 101 4.85 6.67 -0.10
C PRO A 101 3.97 5.48 0.31
N GLU A 102 4.24 4.32 -0.27
CA GLU A 102 3.81 3.06 0.32
C GLU A 102 4.43 2.92 1.71
N GLY A 103 3.65 2.45 2.67
CA GLY A 103 4.11 2.25 4.03
C GLY A 103 4.69 0.86 4.26
N ASP A 104 5.85 0.80 4.93
CA ASP A 104 6.53 -0.46 5.28
C ASP A 104 5.91 -1.13 6.52
N ASP A 105 5.37 -0.33 7.44
CA ASP A 105 4.86 -0.76 8.76
C ASP A 105 3.33 -0.79 8.82
N LYS A 106 2.69 -1.37 7.79
CA LYS A 106 1.22 -1.51 7.74
C LYS A 106 0.70 -2.36 8.93
N PRO A 107 -0.48 -2.04 9.48
CA PRO A 107 -1.49 -1.07 9.03
C PRO A 107 -1.29 0.34 9.59
N TYR A 108 -1.36 1.34 8.73
CA TYR A 108 -1.41 2.75 9.12
C TYR A 108 -2.82 3.15 9.54
N ARG A 109 -2.92 4.10 10.48
CA ARG A 109 -4.18 4.58 11.05
C ARG A 109 -4.16 6.10 11.19
N SER A 110 -5.34 6.70 11.13
CA SER A 110 -5.58 8.07 11.60
C SER A 110 -6.75 8.03 12.57
N ASP A 111 -6.61 8.66 13.76
CA ASP A 111 -7.59 8.62 14.85
C ASP A 111 -8.05 7.17 15.15
N GLU A 112 -7.08 6.24 15.28
CA GLU A 112 -7.27 4.80 15.51
C GLU A 112 -7.98 4.05 14.37
N ILE A 113 -8.41 4.72 13.30
CA ILE A 113 -9.11 4.12 12.17
C ILE A 113 -8.11 3.78 11.08
N CYS A 114 -8.10 2.51 10.66
CA CYS A 114 -7.38 2.06 9.48
C CYS A 114 -8.21 2.39 8.24
N TYR A 115 -7.61 3.09 7.27
CA TYR A 115 -8.25 3.40 5.99
C TYR A 115 -7.55 2.66 4.85
N VAL A 116 -8.31 2.25 3.85
CA VAL A 116 -7.82 1.57 2.64
C VAL A 116 -8.36 2.24 1.38
N ARG A 117 -7.60 2.14 0.29
CA ARG A 117 -8.06 2.53 -1.04
C ARG A 117 -8.94 1.45 -1.63
N ASP A 118 -10.14 1.81 -2.04
CA ASP A 118 -11.07 0.97 -2.77
C ASP A 118 -11.36 1.63 -4.11
N SER A 119 -10.52 1.32 -5.10
CA SER A 119 -10.50 2.00 -6.39
C SER A 119 -10.20 3.51 -6.21
N LYS A 120 -11.19 4.37 -6.29
CA LYS A 120 -11.09 5.83 -6.15
C LYS A 120 -11.62 6.38 -4.82
N ILE A 121 -11.91 5.53 -3.84
CA ILE A 121 -12.47 5.95 -2.55
C ILE A 121 -11.55 5.51 -1.43
N SER A 122 -11.27 6.41 -0.49
CA SER A 122 -10.67 6.06 0.79
C SER A 122 -11.78 5.81 1.82
N ARG A 123 -11.83 4.60 2.36
CA ARG A 123 -12.84 4.18 3.33
C ARG A 123 -12.23 3.46 4.53
N PRO A 124 -12.92 3.40 5.67
CA PRO A 124 -12.49 2.53 6.76
C PRO A 124 -12.32 1.08 6.30
N ALA A 125 -11.23 0.47 6.74
CA ALA A 125 -10.93 -0.94 6.48
C ALA A 125 -11.88 -1.85 7.27
N LYS A 126 -12.27 -2.96 6.66
CA LYS A 126 -12.95 -4.05 7.35
C LYS A 126 -11.94 -4.84 8.18
N GLU A 127 -12.42 -5.59 9.17
CA GLU A 127 -11.56 -6.37 10.07
C GLU A 127 -10.63 -7.35 9.32
N ASN A 128 -11.14 -8.04 8.30
CA ASN A 128 -10.33 -8.94 7.48
C ASN A 128 -9.25 -8.19 6.65
N GLU A 129 -9.53 -6.96 6.21
CA GLU A 129 -8.55 -6.13 5.48
C GLU A 129 -7.45 -5.64 6.44
N VAL A 130 -7.79 -5.27 7.67
CA VAL A 130 -6.81 -4.94 8.70
C VAL A 130 -5.93 -6.15 9.02
N GLN A 131 -6.50 -7.35 9.13
CA GLN A 131 -5.73 -8.58 9.34
C GLN A 131 -4.79 -8.87 8.16
N GLU A 132 -5.24 -8.66 6.92
CA GLU A 132 -4.39 -8.78 5.73
C GLU A 132 -3.23 -7.78 5.76
N LEU A 133 -3.45 -6.53 6.15
CA LEU A 133 -2.42 -5.49 6.28
C LEU A 133 -1.44 -5.78 7.44
N THR A 134 -1.91 -6.34 8.53
CA THR A 134 -1.08 -6.71 9.70
C THR A 134 -0.15 -7.89 9.40
N ASN A 135 -0.40 -8.61 8.32
CA ASN A 135 0.37 -9.79 7.98
C ASN A 135 1.77 -9.40 7.47
N PRO A 136 2.87 -9.86 8.11
CA PRO A 136 4.23 -9.48 7.75
C PRO A 136 4.66 -9.91 6.34
N TRP A 137 3.87 -10.73 5.66
CA TRP A 137 4.10 -11.17 4.30
C TRP A 137 3.20 -10.48 3.26
N SER A 138 2.32 -9.57 3.69
CA SER A 138 1.55 -8.71 2.78
C SER A 138 2.48 -7.76 2.01
N GLY A 139 2.13 -7.44 0.76
CA GLY A 139 2.96 -6.56 -0.08
C GLY A 139 4.20 -7.20 -0.70
N LYS A 140 4.55 -8.45 -0.36
CA LYS A 140 5.72 -9.16 -0.91
C LYS A 140 5.45 -9.90 -2.24
N GLY A 141 4.40 -9.54 -2.98
CA GLY A 141 4.06 -10.18 -4.25
C GLY A 141 3.53 -11.61 -4.13
N LEU A 142 3.17 -12.03 -2.92
CA LEU A 142 2.59 -13.34 -2.65
C LEU A 142 1.07 -13.35 -2.90
N ASN A 143 0.56 -14.45 -3.45
CA ASN A 143 -0.87 -14.67 -3.50
C ASN A 143 -1.43 -15.10 -2.12
N ARG A 144 -2.78 -15.09 -1.94
CA ARG A 144 -3.44 -15.41 -0.67
C ARG A 144 -3.06 -16.81 -0.12
N ARG A 145 -2.87 -17.81 -0.97
CA ARG A 145 -2.47 -19.15 -0.53
C ARG A 145 -1.04 -19.15 0.00
N GLN A 146 -0.13 -18.48 -0.70
CA GLN A 146 1.26 -18.33 -0.27
C GLN A 146 1.37 -17.57 1.06
N ILE A 147 0.62 -16.47 1.23
CA ILE A 147 0.53 -15.74 2.50
C ILE A 147 0.05 -16.66 3.62
N ARG A 148 -1.01 -17.44 3.39
CA ARG A 148 -1.53 -18.39 4.38
C ARG A 148 -0.53 -19.52 4.67
N ALA A 149 0.20 -19.99 3.67
CA ALA A 149 1.27 -20.97 3.86
C ALA A 149 2.41 -20.42 4.73
N MET A 150 2.80 -19.15 4.55
CA MET A 150 3.78 -18.49 5.43
C MET A 150 3.32 -18.47 6.89
N GLN A 151 2.03 -18.20 7.13
CA GLN A 151 1.45 -18.29 8.48
C GLN A 151 1.54 -19.72 9.03
N MET A 152 1.17 -20.72 8.23
CA MET A 152 1.25 -22.13 8.65
C MET A 152 2.70 -22.54 8.98
N ILE A 153 3.68 -22.09 8.18
CA ILE A 153 5.10 -22.33 8.47
C ILE A 153 5.50 -21.68 9.79
N SER A 154 5.06 -20.43 10.02
CA SER A 154 5.33 -19.72 11.28
C SER A 154 4.72 -20.42 12.49
N GLU A 155 3.54 -21.02 12.36
CA GLU A 155 2.82 -21.72 13.42
C GLU A 155 3.38 -23.15 13.67
N HIS A 156 3.77 -23.85 12.60
CA HIS A 156 4.12 -25.29 12.65
C HIS A 156 5.59 -25.59 12.36
N GLY A 157 6.38 -24.57 12.01
CA GLY A 157 7.80 -24.69 11.69
C GLY A 157 8.11 -24.99 10.22
N SER A 158 7.27 -25.77 9.53
CA SER A 158 7.50 -26.14 8.12
C SER A 158 6.21 -26.47 7.38
N ILE A 159 6.28 -26.54 6.06
CA ILE A 159 5.22 -27.07 5.21
C ILE A 159 5.83 -27.92 4.08
N SER A 160 5.25 -29.10 3.80
CA SER A 160 5.58 -29.93 2.64
C SER A 160 4.65 -29.63 1.46
N ASN A 161 5.04 -30.06 0.25
CA ASN A 161 4.16 -29.98 -0.93
C ASN A 161 2.82 -30.71 -0.71
N ARG A 162 2.84 -31.80 0.04
CA ARG A 162 1.63 -32.58 0.38
C ARG A 162 0.69 -31.74 1.25
N GLU A 163 1.18 -31.18 2.34
CA GLU A 163 0.41 -30.36 3.26
C GLU A 163 -0.16 -29.11 2.58
N TYR A 164 0.66 -28.46 1.73
CA TYR A 164 0.20 -27.33 0.93
C TYR A 164 -0.99 -27.71 0.02
N ARG A 165 -0.91 -28.85 -0.66
CA ARG A 165 -2.00 -29.35 -1.50
C ARG A 165 -3.27 -29.64 -0.71
N GLU A 166 -3.12 -30.30 0.41
CA GLU A 166 -4.24 -30.63 1.31
C GLU A 166 -4.91 -29.37 1.87
N ALA A 167 -4.12 -28.39 2.32
CA ALA A 167 -4.62 -27.13 2.88
C ALA A 167 -5.36 -26.25 1.85
N PHE A 168 -4.89 -26.23 0.60
CA PHE A 168 -5.40 -25.30 -0.41
C PHE A 168 -6.16 -25.95 -1.56
N ASN A 169 -6.33 -27.27 -1.52
CA ASN A 169 -6.99 -28.07 -2.56
C ASN A 169 -6.44 -27.78 -3.98
N VAL A 170 -5.12 -27.81 -4.14
CA VAL A 170 -4.42 -27.56 -5.39
C VAL A 170 -3.68 -28.77 -5.91
N SER A 171 -3.31 -28.75 -7.19
CA SER A 171 -2.51 -29.82 -7.81
C SER A 171 -1.07 -29.86 -7.27
N HIS A 172 -0.40 -31.00 -7.41
CA HIS A 172 1.03 -31.13 -7.09
C HIS A 172 1.88 -30.08 -7.83
N LYS A 173 1.57 -29.84 -9.11
CA LYS A 173 2.28 -28.88 -9.95
C LYS A 173 2.09 -27.46 -9.44
N THR A 174 0.87 -27.08 -9.07
CA THR A 174 0.55 -25.75 -8.52
C THR A 174 1.29 -25.52 -7.20
N ALA A 175 1.20 -26.48 -6.27
CA ALA A 175 1.91 -26.40 -4.99
C ALA A 175 3.43 -26.29 -5.19
N HIS A 176 4.00 -27.06 -6.12
CA HIS A 176 5.43 -27.01 -6.42
C HIS A 176 5.84 -25.63 -6.95
N ILE A 177 5.11 -25.08 -7.91
CA ILE A 177 5.40 -23.75 -8.49
C ILE A 177 5.33 -22.66 -7.40
N GLU A 178 4.28 -22.66 -6.60
CA GLU A 178 4.06 -21.62 -5.58
C GLU A 178 5.10 -21.70 -4.44
N LEU A 179 5.45 -22.90 -3.98
CA LEU A 179 6.49 -23.11 -2.96
C LEU A 179 7.89 -22.78 -3.49
N THR A 180 8.21 -23.15 -4.75
CA THR A 180 9.47 -22.80 -5.38
C THR A 180 9.60 -21.29 -5.55
N MET A 181 8.53 -20.60 -5.97
CA MET A 181 8.52 -19.15 -6.07
C MET A 181 8.83 -18.48 -4.71
N MET A 182 8.26 -18.98 -3.61
CA MET A 182 8.57 -18.46 -2.27
C MET A 182 10.04 -18.70 -1.89
N ALA A 183 10.62 -19.83 -2.29
CA ALA A 183 12.04 -20.13 -2.08
C ALA A 183 12.95 -19.22 -2.94
N ASP A 184 12.62 -19.00 -4.21
CA ASP A 184 13.34 -18.10 -5.12
C ASP A 184 13.33 -16.65 -4.63
N MET A 185 12.27 -16.26 -3.92
CA MET A 185 12.16 -14.95 -3.26
C MET A 185 12.89 -14.91 -1.90
N ASN A 186 13.56 -15.97 -1.49
CA ASN A 186 14.22 -16.11 -0.18
C ASN A 186 13.28 -15.94 1.02
N LEU A 187 12.00 -16.19 0.84
CA LEU A 187 11.00 -16.12 1.92
C LEU A 187 10.92 -17.41 2.72
N VAL A 188 11.32 -18.52 2.11
CA VAL A 188 11.44 -19.83 2.76
C VAL A 188 12.74 -20.52 2.34
N LEU A 189 13.26 -21.39 3.20
CA LEU A 189 14.36 -22.30 2.92
C LEU A 189 13.82 -23.68 2.55
N THR A 190 14.48 -24.35 1.61
CA THR A 190 14.15 -25.71 1.24
C THR A 190 15.02 -26.69 2.05
N GLU A 191 14.41 -27.58 2.80
CA GLU A 191 15.09 -28.63 3.57
C GLU A 191 14.71 -30.01 3.07
N GLY A 192 15.62 -30.96 3.18
CA GLY A 192 15.44 -32.34 2.73
C GLY A 192 15.57 -32.52 1.20
N ALA A 193 15.22 -33.70 0.72
CA ALA A 193 15.27 -34.04 -0.69
C ALA A 193 14.15 -34.98 -1.11
N GLY A 194 13.68 -34.86 -2.33
CA GLY A 194 12.67 -35.76 -2.92
C GLY A 194 11.35 -35.71 -2.13
N ARG A 195 10.92 -36.85 -1.58
CA ARG A 195 9.63 -36.95 -0.87
C ARG A 195 9.66 -36.34 0.54
N SER A 196 10.86 -36.10 1.10
CA SER A 196 11.04 -35.43 2.40
C SER A 196 11.30 -33.93 2.30
N THR A 197 11.14 -33.32 1.13
CA THR A 197 11.31 -31.89 0.95
C THR A 197 10.24 -31.14 1.72
N CYS A 198 10.68 -30.24 2.62
CA CYS A 198 9.84 -29.26 3.33
C CYS A 198 10.40 -27.86 3.18
N TYR A 199 9.59 -26.87 3.51
CA TYR A 199 9.91 -25.46 3.42
C TYR A 199 9.76 -24.84 4.81
N THR A 200 10.80 -24.12 5.27
CA THR A 200 10.90 -23.51 6.60
C THR A 200 11.14 -22.01 6.47
N LEU A 201 10.87 -21.24 7.53
CA LEU A 201 11.28 -19.82 7.54
C LEU A 201 12.81 -19.73 7.70
N PRO A 202 13.46 -18.73 7.07
CA PRO A 202 14.82 -18.39 7.39
C PRO A 202 14.94 -18.06 8.89
N GLN A 203 15.95 -18.63 9.56
CA GLN A 203 16.24 -18.24 10.94
C GLN A 203 16.62 -16.76 10.95
N GLN A 204 15.91 -15.97 11.76
CA GLN A 204 16.37 -14.60 12.04
C GLN A 204 17.69 -14.70 12.82
N PRO A 205 18.72 -13.93 12.45
CA PRO A 205 19.91 -13.86 13.29
C PRO A 205 19.45 -13.37 14.69
N GLU A 206 19.82 -14.12 15.72
CA GLU A 206 19.64 -13.67 17.11
C GLU A 206 20.44 -12.37 17.27
N GLU A 207 19.73 -11.27 17.66
CA GLU A 207 20.36 -10.00 17.99
C GLU A 207 21.12 -10.09 19.34
#